data_3792c62e24f7625121da485d4daef350
#
_entry.id   3792c62e24f7625121da485d4daef350
#
_cell.length_a   1.000
_cell.length_b   1.000
_cell.length_c   1.000
_cell.angle_alpha   90.00
_cell.angle_beta   90.00
_cell.angle_gamma   90.00
#
_symmetry.space_group_name_H-M   'P 1'
#
loop_
_entity.id
_entity.type
_entity.pdbx_description
1 polymer ?
#
loop_
_entity_poly.entity_id
_entity_poly.type
_entity_poly.pdbx_seq_one_letter_code
_entity_poly.pdbx_strand_id
1 'polypeptide(L)'
;MMRRRTFLQWATAVGGSGLVRNGGAADEPGSLTPRDLTQRLNPQVAANREVALGLLKPSAKELERGLRLHAESIVFDSYGFSPRAAIDGAAVAAEVEAGASAIELKDLREEMSMTRCVTDPVQQQEYRDAWRSSGVTCVFQNAGEEGQDPLRLIKRLARFTFVTDMLRGFVSKAGTPADIEEAKREGRHCLYFTGNGVPLTQQWVSVPDELRYLRVFFQLGIRMMHLTYQRRNMIGDGSGEPSDAGLSDFGRGVIAEMNRVGVIPDCAHSGWQTSLEAARVSARPVVASHTTCSALDGNPHARSKPDEVIRAICDSGGLIGICCIPHFLRGDGDIRMLMRHIDHVVKNFGAEHVAIGTDVAYSAQNSGEENRKVPSVRRKRVEFRSLWPADSFRTTATMTQSVAWTNWPLFTVGLVQQGYRDDQIRKIIGGNVMRVCQETLRV
;
A
#
# COMPACT_ATOMS: atom_id res chain seq x y z
N MET A 1 -19.64 -36.88 -8.19
CA MET A 1 -18.53 -37.43 -9.00
C MET A 1 -18.01 -36.31 -9.92
N MET A 2 -17.05 -35.56 -9.46
CA MET A 2 -16.44 -34.47 -10.21
C MET A 2 -15.62 -35.03 -11.38
N ARG A 3 -15.88 -34.56 -12.59
CA ARG A 3 -15.21 -35.07 -13.80
C ARG A 3 -13.74 -34.65 -13.79
N ARG A 4 -12.83 -35.60 -13.65
CA ARG A 4 -11.35 -35.45 -13.69
C ARG A 4 -10.79 -34.72 -14.94
N ARG A 5 -11.61 -34.39 -15.92
CA ARG A 5 -11.17 -33.79 -17.18
C ARG A 5 -10.90 -32.29 -17.13
N THR A 6 -11.54 -31.54 -16.24
CA THR A 6 -11.40 -30.06 -16.17
C THR A 6 -10.08 -29.64 -15.52
N PHE A 7 -9.58 -30.42 -14.54
CA PHE A 7 -8.31 -30.12 -13.85
C PHE A 7 -7.07 -30.32 -14.74
N LEU A 8 -7.15 -31.28 -15.71
CA LEU A 8 -6.03 -31.56 -16.63
C LEU A 8 -5.95 -30.55 -17.80
N GLN A 9 -7.03 -29.85 -18.14
CA GLN A 9 -7.00 -28.81 -19.19
C GLN A 9 -6.30 -27.53 -18.74
N TRP A 10 -6.32 -27.23 -17.44
CA TRP A 10 -5.58 -26.10 -16.88
C TRP A 10 -4.06 -26.33 -16.81
N ALA A 11 -3.64 -27.55 -16.54
CA ALA A 11 -2.23 -27.93 -16.51
C ALA A 11 -1.58 -27.96 -17.91
N THR A 12 -2.38 -28.16 -18.97
CA THR A 12 -1.87 -28.20 -20.35
C THR A 12 -1.84 -26.84 -21.06
N ALA A 13 -2.58 -25.85 -20.59
CA ALA A 13 -2.52 -24.51 -21.13
C ALA A 13 -1.23 -23.73 -20.69
N VAL A 14 -0.54 -24.17 -19.66
CA VAL A 14 0.74 -23.59 -19.21
C VAL A 14 1.95 -24.27 -19.85
N GLY A 15 1.77 -25.38 -20.54
CA GLY A 15 2.84 -26.25 -21.04
C GLY A 15 3.10 -26.19 -22.57
N GLY A 16 2.78 -25.10 -23.26
CA GLY A 16 2.88 -25.12 -24.72
C GLY A 16 3.15 -23.81 -25.44
N SER A 17 3.99 -22.94 -24.89
CA SER A 17 4.60 -21.90 -25.72
C SER A 17 6.09 -21.83 -25.40
N GLY A 18 6.90 -22.22 -26.37
CA GLY A 18 8.34 -22.16 -26.31
C GLY A 18 8.79 -20.78 -25.84
N LEU A 19 9.84 -20.75 -25.04
CA LEU A 19 10.62 -19.58 -24.69
C LEU A 19 11.06 -18.89 -26.01
N VAL A 20 10.19 -18.09 -26.60
CA VAL A 20 10.59 -17.08 -27.56
C VAL A 20 11.35 -16.05 -26.73
N ARG A 21 12.67 -16.08 -26.79
CA ARG A 21 13.53 -14.96 -26.48
C ARG A 21 13.16 -13.84 -27.45
N ASN A 22 12.10 -13.11 -27.16
CA ASN A 22 11.91 -11.80 -27.76
C ASN A 22 12.96 -10.89 -27.15
N GLY A 23 13.97 -10.59 -27.96
CA GLY A 23 14.91 -9.51 -27.72
C GLY A 23 14.20 -8.16 -27.78
N GLY A 24 13.35 -7.87 -26.81
CA GLY A 24 13.06 -6.52 -26.38
C GLY A 24 14.35 -6.02 -25.76
N ALA A 25 14.85 -4.85 -26.21
CA ALA A 25 16.01 -4.21 -25.66
C ALA A 25 15.93 -4.32 -24.12
N ALA A 26 16.87 -5.03 -23.52
CA ALA A 26 17.00 -5.04 -22.07
C ALA A 26 17.19 -3.56 -21.68
N ASP A 27 16.22 -3.01 -20.97
CA ASP A 27 16.39 -1.70 -20.36
C ASP A 27 17.63 -1.81 -19.47
N GLU A 28 18.71 -1.14 -19.87
CA GLU A 28 19.91 -1.12 -19.06
C GLU A 28 19.56 -0.59 -17.66
N PRO A 29 20.06 -1.22 -16.60
CA PRO A 29 19.87 -0.71 -15.25
C PRO A 29 20.56 0.65 -15.16
N GLY A 30 19.79 1.71 -15.17
CA GLY A 30 20.22 3.09 -15.08
C GLY A 30 19.48 3.81 -13.97
N SER A 31 20.14 4.74 -13.30
CA SER A 31 19.50 5.60 -12.30
C SER A 31 18.33 6.36 -12.94
N LEU A 32 17.19 6.42 -12.24
CA LEU A 32 16.02 7.18 -12.66
C LEU A 32 16.38 8.65 -12.87
N THR A 33 15.97 9.23 -13.99
CA THR A 33 16.19 10.64 -14.32
C THR A 33 14.89 11.43 -14.29
N PRO A 34 14.94 12.78 -14.14
CA PRO A 34 13.73 13.62 -14.27
C PRO A 34 12.99 13.42 -15.60
N ARG A 35 13.70 13.06 -16.65
CA ARG A 35 13.13 12.77 -17.96
C ARG A 35 12.27 11.51 -17.96
N ASP A 36 12.68 10.48 -17.24
CA ASP A 36 11.94 9.23 -17.12
C ASP A 36 10.58 9.43 -16.45
N LEU A 37 10.50 10.40 -15.54
CA LEU A 37 9.27 10.77 -14.84
C LEU A 37 8.24 11.49 -15.73
N THR A 38 8.66 12.02 -16.87
CA THR A 38 7.82 12.85 -17.75
C THR A 38 7.62 12.25 -19.14
N GLN A 39 8.38 11.23 -19.51
CA GLN A 39 8.28 10.58 -20.81
C GLN A 39 7.47 9.29 -20.76
N ARG A 40 6.94 8.89 -21.92
CA ARG A 40 6.18 7.63 -22.10
C ARG A 40 4.99 7.48 -21.17
N LEU A 41 4.34 8.59 -20.83
CA LEU A 41 3.12 8.55 -20.04
C LEU A 41 1.99 7.99 -20.90
N ASN A 42 1.30 6.98 -20.40
CA ASN A 42 0.07 6.55 -21.03
C ASN A 42 -1.04 7.61 -20.82
N PRO A 43 -2.14 7.57 -21.59
CA PRO A 43 -3.20 8.58 -21.51
C PRO A 43 -3.78 8.80 -20.12
N GLN A 44 -3.93 7.75 -19.33
CA GLN A 44 -4.46 7.83 -17.96
C GLN A 44 -3.47 8.57 -17.04
N VAL A 45 -2.18 8.23 -17.10
CA VAL A 45 -1.15 8.89 -16.31
C VAL A 45 -1.01 10.35 -16.70
N ALA A 46 -1.03 10.64 -18.01
CA ALA A 46 -0.96 12.01 -18.52
C ALA A 46 -2.14 12.86 -18.01
N ALA A 47 -3.37 12.35 -18.10
CA ALA A 47 -4.55 13.04 -17.60
C ALA A 47 -4.49 13.31 -16.08
N ASN A 48 -4.06 12.32 -15.30
CA ASN A 48 -3.89 12.48 -13.85
C ASN A 48 -2.85 13.56 -13.51
N ARG A 49 -1.75 13.60 -14.27
CA ARG A 49 -0.71 14.62 -14.13
C ARG A 49 -1.21 16.03 -14.44
N GLU A 50 -1.94 16.17 -15.54
CA GLU A 50 -2.52 17.46 -15.95
C GLU A 50 -3.42 18.02 -14.84
N VAL A 51 -4.29 17.20 -14.26
CA VAL A 51 -5.15 17.60 -13.14
C VAL A 51 -4.33 18.07 -11.94
N ALA A 52 -3.33 17.30 -11.51
CA ALA A 52 -2.50 17.66 -10.37
C ALA A 52 -1.67 18.93 -10.62
N LEU A 53 -1.09 19.10 -11.82
CA LEU A 53 -0.37 20.30 -12.21
C LEU A 53 -1.30 21.51 -12.27
N GLY A 54 -2.53 21.34 -12.76
CA GLY A 54 -3.54 22.40 -12.79
C GLY A 54 -3.95 22.90 -11.40
N LEU A 55 -3.89 22.04 -10.39
CA LEU A 55 -4.16 22.39 -8.98
C LEU A 55 -2.95 23.02 -8.29
N LEU A 56 -1.75 22.45 -8.47
CA LEU A 56 -0.52 22.92 -7.84
C LEU A 56 0.01 24.19 -8.50
N LYS A 57 -0.07 24.31 -9.82
CA LYS A 57 0.47 25.42 -10.63
C LYS A 57 1.91 25.78 -10.28
N PRO A 58 2.85 24.81 -10.30
CA PRO A 58 4.23 25.10 -9.95
C PRO A 58 4.89 26.01 -10.98
N SER A 59 5.82 26.84 -10.53
CA SER A 59 6.77 27.50 -11.42
C SER A 59 7.71 26.47 -12.07
N ALA A 60 8.33 26.83 -13.20
CA ALA A 60 9.28 25.94 -13.88
C ALA A 60 10.43 25.50 -12.95
N LYS A 61 10.91 26.41 -12.09
CA LYS A 61 11.98 26.08 -11.12
C LYS A 61 11.53 25.10 -10.04
N GLU A 62 10.31 25.25 -9.52
CA GLU A 62 9.75 24.31 -8.51
C GLU A 62 9.54 22.93 -9.12
N LEU A 63 9.00 22.88 -10.34
CA LEU A 63 8.79 21.63 -11.06
C LEU A 63 10.14 20.91 -11.30
N GLU A 64 11.12 21.59 -11.87
CA GLU A 64 12.45 21.04 -12.14
C GLU A 64 13.12 20.54 -10.85
N ARG A 65 13.14 21.37 -9.78
CA ARG A 65 13.71 20.99 -8.49
C ARG A 65 13.01 19.78 -7.89
N GLY A 66 11.66 19.75 -7.93
CA GLY A 66 10.87 18.66 -7.39
C GLY A 66 11.11 17.34 -8.13
N LEU A 67 11.12 17.36 -9.46
CA LEU A 67 11.39 16.17 -10.27
C LEU A 67 12.82 15.65 -10.07
N ARG A 68 13.81 16.55 -9.97
CA ARG A 68 15.21 16.17 -9.69
C ARG A 68 15.33 15.51 -8.31
N LEU A 69 14.80 16.14 -7.25
CA LEU A 69 14.82 15.57 -5.90
C LEU A 69 14.12 14.21 -5.84
N HIS A 70 12.99 14.06 -6.54
CA HIS A 70 12.28 12.80 -6.62
C HIS A 70 13.10 11.71 -7.28
N ALA A 71 13.71 12.00 -8.43
CA ALA A 71 14.55 11.03 -9.15
C ALA A 71 15.77 10.59 -8.34
N GLU A 72 16.43 11.51 -7.62
CA GLU A 72 17.62 11.24 -6.81
C GLU A 72 17.35 10.51 -5.51
N SER A 73 16.12 10.59 -4.96
CA SER A 73 15.80 10.09 -3.63
C SER A 73 15.33 8.63 -3.65
N ILE A 74 15.48 7.94 -2.51
CA ILE A 74 14.67 6.75 -2.22
C ILE A 74 13.24 7.24 -1.97
N VAL A 75 12.32 6.87 -2.85
CA VAL A 75 10.90 7.16 -2.68
C VAL A 75 10.22 5.91 -2.15
N PHE A 76 9.69 5.99 -0.94
CA PHE A 76 9.14 4.84 -0.24
C PHE A 76 7.70 5.13 0.21
N ASP A 77 6.75 4.52 -0.48
CA ASP A 77 5.33 4.56 -0.12
C ASP A 77 5.14 3.79 1.20
N SER A 78 4.84 4.49 2.30
CA SER A 78 4.75 3.89 3.64
C SER A 78 3.59 2.90 3.80
N TYR A 79 2.65 2.91 2.89
CA TYR A 79 1.61 1.89 2.71
C TYR A 79 0.90 2.10 1.37
N GLY A 80 0.91 1.09 0.54
CA GLY A 80 0.27 1.18 -0.76
C GLY A 80 0.21 -0.16 -1.48
N PHE A 81 0.03 -0.07 -2.78
CA PHE A 81 -0.08 -1.23 -3.63
C PHE A 81 0.76 -1.02 -4.89
N SER A 82 1.51 -2.05 -5.28
CA SER A 82 2.11 -2.10 -6.62
C SER A 82 1.02 -1.98 -7.70
N PRO A 83 1.36 -1.53 -8.91
CA PRO A 83 0.41 -1.46 -10.00
C PRO A 83 -0.32 -2.79 -10.21
N ARG A 84 -1.58 -2.73 -10.56
CA ARG A 84 -2.44 -3.89 -10.79
C ARG A 84 -2.74 -4.07 -12.27
N ALA A 85 -2.57 -5.29 -12.76
CA ALA A 85 -3.01 -5.67 -14.09
C ALA A 85 -4.55 -5.70 -14.17
N ALA A 86 -5.10 -5.55 -15.37
CA ALA A 86 -6.50 -5.84 -15.62
C ALA A 86 -6.75 -7.35 -15.51
N ILE A 87 -7.92 -7.72 -15.02
CA ILE A 87 -8.40 -9.11 -15.11
C ILE A 87 -8.65 -9.50 -16.58
N ASP A 88 -8.78 -10.78 -16.84
CA ASP A 88 -9.44 -11.28 -18.04
C ASP A 88 -10.93 -11.41 -17.75
N GLY A 89 -11.70 -10.43 -18.21
CA GLY A 89 -13.13 -10.36 -17.93
C GLY A 89 -13.92 -11.51 -18.54
N ALA A 90 -13.49 -12.03 -19.71
CA ALA A 90 -14.13 -13.16 -20.35
C ALA A 90 -13.91 -14.47 -19.56
N ALA A 91 -12.68 -14.69 -19.09
CA ALA A 91 -12.38 -15.84 -18.25
C ALA A 91 -13.16 -15.80 -16.92
N VAL A 92 -13.25 -14.62 -16.27
CA VAL A 92 -14.06 -14.47 -15.04
C VAL A 92 -15.56 -14.67 -15.33
N ALA A 93 -16.07 -14.21 -16.48
CA ALA A 93 -17.46 -14.43 -16.86
C ALA A 93 -17.78 -15.92 -17.05
N ALA A 94 -16.89 -16.67 -17.68
CA ALA A 94 -17.03 -18.11 -17.84
C ALA A 94 -17.12 -18.85 -16.50
N GLU A 95 -16.33 -18.45 -15.51
CA GLU A 95 -16.42 -19.03 -14.16
C GLU A 95 -17.73 -18.66 -13.44
N VAL A 96 -18.26 -17.44 -13.67
CA VAL A 96 -19.61 -17.08 -13.18
C VAL A 96 -20.68 -17.99 -13.77
N GLU A 97 -20.62 -18.25 -15.08
CA GLU A 97 -21.55 -19.15 -15.77
C GLU A 97 -21.40 -20.61 -15.30
N ALA A 98 -20.17 -21.03 -14.97
CA ALA A 98 -19.88 -22.34 -14.40
C ALA A 98 -20.38 -22.49 -12.94
N GLY A 99 -20.85 -21.40 -12.33
CA GLY A 99 -21.40 -21.42 -10.95
C GLY A 99 -20.37 -21.26 -9.85
N ALA A 100 -19.23 -20.65 -10.15
CA ALA A 100 -18.20 -20.37 -9.16
C ALA A 100 -18.73 -19.49 -8.00
N SER A 101 -18.34 -19.82 -6.78
CA SER A 101 -18.73 -19.07 -5.58
C SER A 101 -18.08 -17.67 -5.56
N ALA A 102 -18.63 -16.77 -4.75
CA ALA A 102 -18.08 -15.44 -4.56
C ALA A 102 -16.62 -15.46 -4.04
N ILE A 103 -16.25 -16.48 -3.27
CA ILE A 103 -14.88 -16.66 -2.75
C ILE A 103 -13.94 -17.07 -3.89
N GLU A 104 -14.33 -18.03 -4.72
CA GLU A 104 -13.55 -18.46 -5.90
C GLU A 104 -13.36 -17.33 -6.89
N LEU A 105 -14.43 -16.58 -7.22
CA LEU A 105 -14.36 -15.43 -8.11
C LEU A 105 -13.46 -14.32 -7.56
N LYS A 106 -13.49 -14.09 -6.23
CA LYS A 106 -12.62 -13.11 -5.59
C LYS A 106 -11.16 -13.55 -5.68
N ASP A 107 -10.87 -14.82 -5.42
CA ASP A 107 -9.53 -15.38 -5.47
C ASP A 107 -8.95 -15.33 -6.89
N LEU A 108 -9.75 -15.71 -7.90
CA LEU A 108 -9.39 -15.64 -9.32
C LEU A 108 -9.08 -14.20 -9.76
N ARG A 109 -9.93 -13.24 -9.41
CA ARG A 109 -9.71 -11.83 -9.74
C ARG A 109 -8.44 -11.27 -9.09
N GLU A 110 -8.19 -11.63 -7.85
CA GLU A 110 -6.96 -11.25 -7.15
C GLU A 110 -5.73 -11.83 -7.85
N GLU A 111 -5.76 -13.12 -8.17
CA GLU A 111 -4.67 -13.76 -8.88
C GLU A 111 -4.37 -13.06 -10.21
N MET A 112 -5.37 -12.86 -11.04
CA MET A 112 -5.21 -12.18 -12.32
C MET A 112 -4.65 -10.76 -12.15
N SER A 113 -5.21 -9.97 -11.23
CA SER A 113 -4.79 -8.58 -11.04
C SER A 113 -3.35 -8.45 -10.49
N MET A 114 -2.88 -9.46 -9.76
CA MET A 114 -1.54 -9.47 -9.19
C MET A 114 -0.50 -10.09 -10.13
N THR A 115 -0.86 -11.10 -10.94
CA THR A 115 0.12 -11.93 -11.65
C THR A 115 0.15 -11.75 -13.16
N ARG A 116 -0.88 -11.17 -13.79
CA ARG A 116 -0.88 -10.95 -15.25
C ARG A 116 0.23 -10.02 -15.73
N CYS A 117 0.78 -9.19 -14.87
CA CYS A 117 2.01 -8.44 -15.19
C CYS A 117 3.22 -9.35 -15.48
N VAL A 118 3.16 -10.64 -15.16
CA VAL A 118 4.17 -11.63 -15.51
C VAL A 118 3.80 -12.40 -16.78
N THR A 119 2.51 -12.76 -16.92
CA THR A 119 2.04 -13.71 -17.94
C THR A 119 1.49 -13.07 -19.21
N ASP A 120 1.18 -11.77 -19.16
CA ASP A 120 0.62 -11.01 -20.28
C ASP A 120 1.57 -9.85 -20.66
N PRO A 121 2.16 -9.84 -21.86
CA PRO A 121 3.14 -8.82 -22.25
C PRO A 121 2.59 -7.38 -22.25
N VAL A 122 1.30 -7.18 -22.57
CA VAL A 122 0.67 -5.86 -22.56
C VAL A 122 0.54 -5.36 -21.11
N GLN A 123 0.05 -6.23 -20.22
CA GLN A 123 -0.05 -5.91 -18.79
C GLN A 123 1.33 -5.72 -18.15
N GLN A 124 2.34 -6.46 -18.59
CA GLN A 124 3.71 -6.31 -18.12
C GLN A 124 4.28 -4.94 -18.51
N GLN A 125 4.10 -4.52 -19.77
CA GLN A 125 4.60 -3.22 -20.22
C GLN A 125 3.92 -2.08 -19.44
N GLU A 126 2.62 -2.12 -19.29
CA GLU A 126 1.88 -1.11 -18.53
C GLU A 126 2.26 -1.09 -17.05
N TYR A 127 2.51 -2.25 -16.44
CA TYR A 127 3.05 -2.37 -15.09
C TYR A 127 4.40 -1.66 -14.93
N ARG A 128 5.32 -1.87 -15.90
CA ARG A 128 6.62 -1.20 -15.92
C ARG A 128 6.49 0.31 -16.11
N ASP A 129 5.61 0.75 -17.00
CA ASP A 129 5.39 2.17 -17.29
C ASP A 129 4.80 2.90 -16.06
N ALA A 130 3.89 2.26 -15.34
CA ALA A 130 3.33 2.81 -14.11
C ALA A 130 4.40 2.99 -13.02
N TRP A 131 5.25 2.00 -12.79
CA TRP A 131 6.37 2.11 -11.86
C TRP A 131 7.34 3.23 -12.23
N ARG A 132 7.79 3.28 -13.48
CA ARG A 132 8.70 4.30 -13.96
C ARG A 132 8.12 5.70 -13.86
N SER A 133 6.86 5.87 -14.25
CA SER A 133 6.21 7.17 -14.17
C SER A 133 6.01 7.64 -12.74
N SER A 134 5.82 6.74 -11.79
CA SER A 134 5.73 7.10 -10.36
C SER A 134 7.07 7.43 -9.74
N GLY A 135 8.16 6.86 -10.22
CA GLY A 135 9.49 7.00 -9.63
C GLY A 135 9.64 6.41 -8.22
N VAL A 136 8.65 5.65 -7.76
CA VAL A 136 8.67 4.99 -6.44
C VAL A 136 9.73 3.89 -6.42
N THR A 137 10.61 3.91 -5.44
CA THR A 137 11.64 2.88 -5.24
C THR A 137 11.04 1.66 -4.56
N CYS A 138 10.31 1.88 -3.47
CA CYS A 138 9.73 0.82 -2.64
C CYS A 138 8.30 1.14 -2.24
N VAL A 139 7.48 0.09 -2.16
CA VAL A 139 6.15 0.16 -1.56
C VAL A 139 6.11 -0.78 -0.36
N PHE A 140 5.62 -0.30 0.79
CA PHE A 140 5.09 -1.18 1.81
C PHE A 140 3.82 -1.82 1.25
N GLN A 141 4.04 -2.95 0.57
CA GLN A 141 3.02 -3.66 -0.19
C GLN A 141 2.08 -4.41 0.74
N ASN A 142 0.81 -4.03 0.72
CA ASN A 142 -0.19 -4.81 1.41
C ASN A 142 -0.32 -6.22 0.80
N ALA A 143 0.14 -7.21 1.53
CA ALA A 143 -0.03 -8.63 1.23
C ALA A 143 -1.19 -9.26 2.02
N GLY A 144 -1.69 -8.58 3.06
CA GLY A 144 -2.78 -9.04 3.92
C GLY A 144 -4.16 -8.52 3.52
N GLU A 145 -5.14 -8.89 4.32
CA GLU A 145 -6.51 -8.37 4.29
C GLU A 145 -7.00 -8.04 5.68
N GLU A 146 -8.15 -7.37 5.73
CA GLU A 146 -8.93 -7.28 6.95
C GLU A 146 -9.22 -8.69 7.47
N GLY A 147 -8.87 -8.93 8.71
CA GLY A 147 -8.96 -10.25 9.31
C GLY A 147 -7.60 -10.93 9.41
N GLN A 148 -7.62 -12.01 10.14
CA GLN A 148 -6.41 -12.70 10.59
C GLN A 148 -6.26 -14.07 9.91
N ASP A 149 -6.85 -14.24 8.69
CA ASP A 149 -6.80 -15.49 7.95
C ASP A 149 -5.40 -15.77 7.38
N PRO A 150 -4.63 -16.71 7.99
CA PRO A 150 -3.30 -17.04 7.53
C PRO A 150 -3.26 -17.64 6.13
N LEU A 151 -4.27 -18.41 5.74
CA LEU A 151 -4.30 -19.09 4.44
C LEU A 151 -4.42 -18.11 3.30
N ARG A 152 -5.23 -17.08 3.48
CA ARG A 152 -5.37 -16.03 2.47
C ARG A 152 -4.09 -15.19 2.34
N LEU A 153 -3.45 -14.88 3.46
CA LEU A 153 -2.17 -14.17 3.46
C LEU A 153 -1.10 -14.98 2.73
N ILE A 154 -1.05 -16.30 2.95
CA ILE A 154 -0.11 -17.20 2.24
C ILE A 154 -0.34 -17.15 0.72
N LYS A 155 -1.60 -17.21 0.25
CA LYS A 155 -1.91 -17.13 -1.19
C LYS A 155 -1.39 -15.83 -1.80
N ARG A 156 -1.60 -14.69 -1.13
CA ARG A 156 -1.15 -13.38 -1.63
C ARG A 156 0.37 -13.24 -1.59
N LEU A 157 1.03 -13.73 -0.52
CA LEU A 157 2.49 -13.79 -0.46
C LEU A 157 3.08 -14.65 -1.57
N ALA A 158 2.45 -15.80 -1.89
CA ALA A 158 2.87 -16.64 -3.01
C ALA A 158 2.79 -15.89 -4.35
N ARG A 159 1.71 -15.14 -4.60
CA ARG A 159 1.54 -14.33 -5.83
C ARG A 159 2.60 -13.23 -5.93
N PHE A 160 2.85 -12.49 -4.85
CA PHE A 160 3.90 -11.46 -4.85
C PHE A 160 5.30 -12.06 -4.99
N THR A 161 5.57 -13.19 -4.34
CA THR A 161 6.82 -13.92 -4.51
C THR A 161 7.00 -14.35 -5.97
N PHE A 162 5.97 -14.89 -6.61
CA PHE A 162 6.01 -15.22 -8.03
C PHE A 162 6.34 -14.00 -8.90
N VAL A 163 5.69 -12.86 -8.67
CA VAL A 163 5.98 -11.62 -9.42
C VAL A 163 7.41 -11.16 -9.22
N THR A 164 7.88 -11.11 -7.98
CA THR A 164 9.24 -10.62 -7.68
C THR A 164 10.34 -11.59 -8.14
N ASP A 165 10.05 -12.89 -8.20
CA ASP A 165 10.98 -13.89 -8.73
C ASP A 165 11.08 -13.82 -10.26
N MET A 166 9.94 -13.69 -10.94
CA MET A 166 9.89 -13.65 -12.40
C MET A 166 10.35 -12.32 -13.00
N LEU A 167 10.12 -11.21 -12.30
CA LEU A 167 10.49 -9.86 -12.72
C LEU A 167 11.68 -9.28 -11.91
N ARG A 168 12.53 -10.12 -11.33
CA ARG A 168 13.61 -9.73 -10.40
C ARG A 168 14.56 -8.65 -10.91
N GLY A 169 14.77 -8.55 -12.22
CA GLY A 169 15.56 -7.49 -12.85
C GLY A 169 14.85 -6.14 -12.90
N PHE A 170 13.57 -6.07 -12.53
CA PHE A 170 12.78 -4.85 -12.54
C PHE A 170 12.15 -4.54 -11.17
N VAL A 171 11.46 -5.51 -10.56
CA VAL A 171 10.89 -5.41 -9.21
C VAL A 171 11.31 -6.62 -8.39
N SER A 172 11.85 -6.40 -7.20
CA SER A 172 12.33 -7.46 -6.30
C SER A 172 11.60 -7.44 -4.96
N LYS A 173 11.65 -8.54 -4.23
CA LYS A 173 11.26 -8.58 -2.83
C LYS A 173 12.40 -8.01 -2.00
N ALA A 174 12.12 -7.02 -1.18
CA ALA A 174 13.04 -6.55 -0.15
C ALA A 174 12.76 -7.27 1.18
N GLY A 175 13.79 -7.71 1.85
CA GLY A 175 13.74 -8.30 3.19
C GLY A 175 14.37 -7.41 4.24
N THR A 176 15.25 -6.48 3.82
CA THR A 176 16.01 -5.56 4.65
C THR A 176 16.00 -4.15 4.05
N PRO A 177 16.31 -3.09 4.82
CA PRO A 177 16.55 -1.75 4.28
C PRO A 177 17.67 -1.71 3.23
N ALA A 178 18.71 -2.52 3.40
CA ALA A 178 19.82 -2.59 2.42
C ALA A 178 19.36 -3.05 1.03
N ASP A 179 18.37 -3.94 0.94
CA ASP A 179 17.80 -4.37 -0.34
C ASP A 179 17.10 -3.21 -1.06
N ILE A 180 16.52 -2.25 -0.30
CA ILE A 180 15.86 -1.06 -0.84
C ILE A 180 16.92 -0.08 -1.40
N GLU A 181 18.01 0.11 -0.65
CA GLU A 181 19.14 0.93 -1.08
C GLU A 181 19.79 0.35 -2.35
N GLU A 182 19.94 -0.97 -2.39
CA GLU A 182 20.46 -1.67 -3.57
C GLU A 182 19.52 -1.52 -4.77
N ALA A 183 18.22 -1.73 -4.59
CA ALA A 183 17.24 -1.54 -5.65
C ALA A 183 17.29 -0.12 -6.22
N LYS A 184 17.41 0.91 -5.37
CA LYS A 184 17.58 2.31 -5.82
C LYS A 184 18.85 2.49 -6.63
N ARG A 185 19.99 1.97 -6.16
CA ARG A 185 21.28 2.09 -6.83
C ARG A 185 21.28 1.44 -8.21
N GLU A 186 20.54 0.34 -8.35
CA GLU A 186 20.44 -0.42 -9.60
C GLU A 186 19.28 0.03 -10.50
N GLY A 187 18.56 1.08 -10.15
CA GLY A 187 17.41 1.57 -10.92
C GLY A 187 16.22 0.59 -10.95
N ARG A 188 16.12 -0.29 -9.94
CA ARG A 188 15.03 -1.24 -9.76
C ARG A 188 14.01 -0.72 -8.76
N HIS A 189 12.88 -1.37 -8.74
CA HIS A 189 11.83 -1.20 -7.74
C HIS A 189 11.80 -2.39 -6.79
N CYS A 190 11.15 -2.23 -5.62
CA CYS A 190 11.00 -3.34 -4.69
C CYS A 190 9.70 -3.28 -3.90
N LEU A 191 9.31 -4.43 -3.37
CA LEU A 191 8.18 -4.61 -2.47
C LEU A 191 8.68 -5.00 -1.08
N TYR A 192 8.23 -4.27 -0.06
CA TYR A 192 8.46 -4.56 1.34
C TYR A 192 7.10 -4.90 1.96
N PHE A 193 6.90 -6.14 2.44
CA PHE A 193 5.54 -6.61 2.70
C PHE A 193 4.98 -6.18 4.05
N THR A 194 3.68 -5.83 4.03
CA THR A 194 2.86 -5.57 5.22
C THR A 194 1.58 -6.39 5.20
N GLY A 195 0.95 -6.56 6.35
CA GLY A 195 -0.34 -7.24 6.51
C GLY A 195 -1.39 -6.31 7.14
N ASN A 196 -2.65 -6.42 6.69
CA ASN A 196 -3.80 -5.70 7.25
C ASN A 196 -4.32 -6.29 8.57
N GLY A 197 -3.55 -7.11 9.22
CA GLY A 197 -3.85 -7.72 10.50
C GLY A 197 -2.71 -8.61 10.94
N VAL A 198 -2.71 -9.01 12.20
CA VAL A 198 -1.79 -9.99 12.73
C VAL A 198 -2.36 -11.38 12.41
N PRO A 199 -1.66 -12.21 11.62
CA PRO A 199 -2.14 -13.54 11.26
C PRO A 199 -2.06 -14.46 12.48
N LEU A 200 -3.24 -14.88 12.94
CA LEU A 200 -3.42 -15.77 14.09
C LEU A 200 -4.28 -16.96 13.65
N THR A 201 -3.90 -18.17 14.03
CA THR A 201 -4.66 -19.37 13.67
C THR A 201 -5.92 -19.56 14.49
N GLN A 202 -5.95 -18.93 15.67
CA GLN A 202 -7.06 -19.00 16.63
C GLN A 202 -7.37 -20.45 17.06
N GLN A 203 -6.35 -21.28 17.16
CA GLN A 203 -6.47 -22.64 17.65
C GLN A 203 -6.46 -22.74 19.17
N TRP A 204 -6.03 -21.66 19.84
CA TRP A 204 -6.09 -21.49 21.30
C TRP A 204 -5.36 -22.56 22.11
N VAL A 205 -4.29 -23.12 21.54
CA VAL A 205 -3.46 -24.09 22.25
C VAL A 205 -2.73 -23.41 23.40
N SER A 206 -2.05 -22.31 23.10
CA SER A 206 -1.42 -21.44 24.11
C SER A 206 -1.11 -20.05 23.49
N VAL A 207 -0.91 -19.04 24.34
CA VAL A 207 -0.49 -17.70 23.88
C VAL A 207 0.85 -17.77 23.12
N PRO A 208 1.90 -18.46 23.61
CA PRO A 208 3.15 -18.60 22.84
C PRO A 208 2.99 -19.26 21.47
N ASP A 209 2.05 -20.20 21.34
CA ASP A 209 1.80 -20.88 20.06
C ASP A 209 1.15 -19.92 19.05
N GLU A 210 0.14 -19.14 19.46
CA GLU A 210 -0.48 -18.13 18.62
C GLU A 210 0.53 -17.04 18.20
N LEU A 211 1.33 -16.53 19.12
CA LEU A 211 2.34 -15.50 18.85
C LEU A 211 3.47 -16.00 17.93
N ARG A 212 3.71 -17.31 17.85
CA ARG A 212 4.69 -17.90 16.94
C ARG A 212 4.45 -17.57 15.47
N TYR A 213 3.20 -17.34 15.08
CA TYR A 213 2.85 -17.00 13.71
C TYR A 213 3.37 -15.63 13.26
N LEU A 214 3.58 -14.68 14.17
CA LEU A 214 4.30 -13.44 13.88
C LEU A 214 5.69 -13.73 13.28
N ARG A 215 6.43 -14.64 13.89
CA ARG A 215 7.75 -15.05 13.40
C ARG A 215 7.68 -15.81 12.06
N VAL A 216 6.70 -16.68 11.88
CA VAL A 216 6.50 -17.40 10.61
C VAL A 216 6.28 -16.41 9.48
N PHE A 217 5.40 -15.43 9.65
CA PHE A 217 5.12 -14.44 8.61
C PHE A 217 6.24 -13.42 8.43
N PHE A 218 7.01 -13.12 9.48
CA PHE A 218 8.27 -12.38 9.34
C PHE A 218 9.25 -13.12 8.43
N GLN A 219 9.42 -14.44 8.63
CA GLN A 219 10.28 -15.28 7.79
C GLN A 219 9.77 -15.36 6.33
N LEU A 220 8.47 -15.25 6.10
CA LEU A 220 7.87 -15.13 4.77
C LEU A 220 8.01 -13.72 4.15
N GLY A 221 8.50 -12.74 4.90
CA GLY A 221 8.83 -11.40 4.42
C GLY A 221 7.95 -10.26 4.92
N ILE A 222 6.98 -10.51 5.81
CA ILE A 222 6.19 -9.43 6.42
C ILE A 222 7.07 -8.65 7.40
N ARG A 223 7.01 -7.31 7.31
CA ARG A 223 7.81 -6.38 8.13
C ARG A 223 6.97 -5.39 8.93
N MET A 224 5.69 -5.27 8.62
CA MET A 224 4.75 -4.40 9.31
C MET A 224 3.39 -5.09 9.36
N MET A 225 2.64 -4.95 10.44
CA MET A 225 1.30 -5.51 10.60
C MET A 225 0.39 -4.50 11.30
N HIS A 226 -0.81 -4.31 10.77
CA HIS A 226 -1.88 -3.60 11.49
C HIS A 226 -2.27 -4.38 12.75
N LEU A 227 -2.41 -3.69 13.87
CA LEU A 227 -2.90 -4.31 15.12
C LEU A 227 -4.38 -4.69 14.99
N THR A 228 -5.16 -3.79 14.42
CA THR A 228 -6.58 -3.98 14.10
C THR A 228 -6.86 -3.48 12.69
N TYR A 229 -8.01 -3.83 12.13
CA TYR A 229 -8.56 -3.14 10.98
C TYR A 229 -9.68 -2.20 11.44
N GLN A 230 -10.84 -2.17 10.82
CA GLN A 230 -11.93 -1.26 11.21
C GLN A 230 -12.68 -1.71 12.49
N ARG A 231 -12.54 -2.96 12.89
CA ARG A 231 -13.32 -3.57 13.96
C ARG A 231 -12.43 -4.04 15.09
N ARG A 232 -13.10 -4.29 16.22
CA ARG A 232 -12.51 -5.00 17.35
C ARG A 232 -12.05 -6.39 16.94
N ASN A 233 -10.86 -6.72 17.40
CA ASN A 233 -10.34 -8.09 17.38
C ASN A 233 -9.74 -8.40 18.75
N MET A 234 -9.01 -9.48 18.86
CA MET A 234 -8.41 -9.89 20.14
C MET A 234 -7.27 -8.99 20.63
N ILE A 235 -6.73 -8.15 19.77
CA ILE A 235 -5.60 -7.27 20.09
C ILE A 235 -6.10 -5.95 20.66
N GLY A 236 -7.18 -5.40 20.10
CA GLY A 236 -7.72 -4.13 20.52
C GLY A 236 -8.88 -3.68 19.63
N ASP A 237 -9.23 -2.41 19.71
CA ASP A 237 -10.33 -1.83 18.98
C ASP A 237 -9.88 -1.16 17.68
N GLY A 238 -10.65 -1.38 16.63
CA GLY A 238 -10.49 -0.75 15.33
C GLY A 238 -11.14 0.63 15.28
N SER A 239 -10.79 1.42 14.27
CA SER A 239 -11.27 2.79 14.10
C SER A 239 -12.77 2.92 13.82
N GLY A 240 -13.46 1.85 13.45
CA GLY A 240 -14.90 1.82 13.22
C GLY A 240 -15.75 1.46 14.46
N GLU A 241 -15.11 1.17 15.60
CA GLU A 241 -15.83 0.85 16.82
C GLU A 241 -16.39 2.13 17.46
N PRO A 242 -17.66 2.11 17.91
CA PRO A 242 -18.28 3.25 18.59
C PRO A 242 -17.63 3.58 19.94
N SER A 243 -17.02 2.58 20.58
CA SER A 243 -16.34 2.69 21.88
C SER A 243 -15.00 1.99 21.78
N ASP A 244 -13.94 2.75 21.94
CA ASP A 244 -12.55 2.27 21.89
C ASP A 244 -12.04 2.05 23.30
N ALA A 245 -11.93 0.78 23.70
CA ALA A 245 -11.44 0.37 25.02
C ALA A 245 -9.91 0.18 25.08
N GLY A 246 -9.21 0.38 23.97
CA GLY A 246 -7.76 0.23 23.90
C GLY A 246 -7.28 -1.20 23.64
N LEU A 247 -6.05 -1.49 24.08
CA LEU A 247 -5.41 -2.80 23.92
C LEU A 247 -5.94 -3.82 24.92
N SER A 248 -6.12 -5.05 24.48
CA SER A 248 -6.25 -6.21 25.38
C SER A 248 -4.90 -6.62 25.98
N ASP A 249 -4.92 -7.47 27.01
CA ASP A 249 -3.68 -8.07 27.54
C ASP A 249 -2.96 -8.91 26.48
N PHE A 250 -3.71 -9.63 25.66
CA PHE A 250 -3.14 -10.36 24.51
C PHE A 250 -2.50 -9.40 23.50
N GLY A 251 -3.14 -8.26 23.22
CA GLY A 251 -2.62 -7.21 22.34
C GLY A 251 -1.28 -6.64 22.82
N ARG A 252 -1.08 -6.47 24.12
CA ARG A 252 0.22 -6.09 24.72
C ARG A 252 1.28 -7.16 24.44
N GLY A 253 0.91 -8.45 24.57
CA GLY A 253 1.76 -9.58 24.22
C GLY A 253 2.12 -9.61 22.73
N VAL A 254 1.18 -9.30 21.84
CA VAL A 254 1.41 -9.18 20.39
C VAL A 254 2.44 -8.09 20.09
N ILE A 255 2.30 -6.89 20.66
CA ILE A 255 3.27 -5.80 20.46
C ILE A 255 4.66 -6.18 20.96
N ALA A 256 4.74 -6.80 22.14
CA ALA A 256 6.03 -7.28 22.69
C ALA A 256 6.70 -8.29 21.74
N GLU A 257 5.93 -9.22 21.18
CA GLU A 257 6.44 -10.20 20.20
C GLU A 257 6.82 -9.54 18.88
N MET A 258 6.03 -8.57 18.35
CA MET A 258 6.40 -7.79 17.18
C MET A 258 7.75 -7.08 17.38
N ASN A 259 7.95 -6.45 18.52
CA ASN A 259 9.21 -5.79 18.88
C ASN A 259 10.39 -6.79 18.93
N ARG A 260 10.15 -7.99 19.48
CA ARG A 260 11.15 -9.06 19.58
C ARG A 260 11.56 -9.62 18.23
N VAL A 261 10.59 -9.78 17.34
CA VAL A 261 10.79 -10.39 15.99
C VAL A 261 11.33 -9.36 15.00
N GLY A 262 11.02 -8.08 15.15
CA GLY A 262 11.39 -7.02 14.22
C GLY A 262 10.28 -6.66 13.22
N VAL A 263 9.01 -6.76 13.65
CA VAL A 263 7.82 -6.34 12.89
C VAL A 263 7.36 -4.99 13.43
N ILE A 264 7.09 -4.04 12.54
CA ILE A 264 6.60 -2.71 12.88
C ILE A 264 5.11 -2.80 13.24
N PRO A 265 4.68 -2.38 14.46
CA PRO A 265 3.27 -2.25 14.80
C PRO A 265 2.66 -1.06 14.06
N ASP A 266 1.53 -1.29 13.37
CA ASP A 266 0.84 -0.26 12.59
C ASP A 266 -0.56 0.00 13.14
N CYS A 267 -0.82 1.25 13.50
CA CYS A 267 -2.06 1.74 14.08
C CYS A 267 -2.96 2.47 13.07
N ALA A 268 -2.68 2.41 11.77
CA ALA A 268 -3.44 3.18 10.77
C ALA A 268 -4.96 2.92 10.86
N HIS A 269 -5.39 1.70 11.13
CA HIS A 269 -6.79 1.31 11.29
C HIS A 269 -7.23 1.13 12.75
N SER A 270 -6.36 1.33 13.72
CA SER A 270 -6.71 1.19 15.15
C SER A 270 -7.48 2.40 15.65
N GLY A 271 -8.30 2.18 16.65
CA GLY A 271 -8.95 3.25 17.37
C GLY A 271 -7.94 4.19 18.05
N TRP A 272 -8.38 5.30 18.55
CA TRP A 272 -7.49 6.31 19.15
C TRP A 272 -6.85 5.81 20.45
N GLN A 273 -7.66 5.20 21.33
CA GLN A 273 -7.16 4.65 22.60
C GLN A 273 -6.22 3.46 22.34
N THR A 274 -6.59 2.57 21.41
CA THR A 274 -5.73 1.46 20.99
C THR A 274 -4.39 1.96 20.46
N SER A 275 -4.40 3.04 19.67
CA SER A 275 -3.17 3.66 19.11
C SER A 275 -2.31 4.29 20.20
N LEU A 276 -2.92 5.02 21.16
CA LEU A 276 -2.22 5.61 22.29
C LEU A 276 -1.52 4.57 23.17
N GLU A 277 -2.25 3.50 23.50
CA GLU A 277 -1.69 2.44 24.34
C GLU A 277 -0.60 1.66 23.60
N ALA A 278 -0.79 1.38 22.30
CA ALA A 278 0.23 0.74 21.47
C ALA A 278 1.54 1.53 21.45
N ALA A 279 1.46 2.84 21.22
CA ALA A 279 2.63 3.72 21.23
C ALA A 279 3.34 3.76 22.59
N ARG A 280 2.57 3.70 23.70
CA ARG A 280 3.12 3.74 25.07
C ARG A 280 3.78 2.44 25.51
N VAL A 281 3.27 1.28 25.07
CA VAL A 281 3.79 -0.03 25.49
C VAL A 281 4.87 -0.58 24.58
N SER A 282 4.96 -0.07 23.36
CA SER A 282 5.96 -0.53 22.38
C SER A 282 7.37 -0.05 22.77
N ALA A 283 8.33 -0.97 22.76
CA ALA A 283 9.74 -0.65 22.92
C ALA A 283 10.43 -0.26 21.59
N ARG A 284 9.68 -0.18 20.48
CA ARG A 284 10.13 0.15 19.14
C ARG A 284 9.17 1.13 18.49
N PRO A 285 9.57 1.81 17.41
CA PRO A 285 8.68 2.72 16.70
C PRO A 285 7.34 2.07 16.33
N VAL A 286 6.25 2.78 16.63
CA VAL A 286 4.89 2.47 16.17
C VAL A 286 4.54 3.44 15.07
N VAL A 287 3.84 3.00 14.04
CA VAL A 287 3.44 3.88 12.93
C VAL A 287 1.93 3.97 12.78
N ALA A 288 1.46 5.03 12.14
CA ALA A 288 0.18 5.06 11.44
C ALA A 288 0.49 5.20 9.96
N SER A 289 0.68 4.06 9.29
CA SER A 289 1.29 4.00 7.95
C SER A 289 0.53 4.76 6.87
N HIS A 290 -0.81 4.92 7.01
CA HIS A 290 -1.71 5.66 6.12
C HIS A 290 -2.92 6.17 6.89
N THR A 291 -2.93 7.46 7.19
CA THR A 291 -3.98 8.13 7.96
C THR A 291 -4.06 9.61 7.57
N THR A 292 -4.80 10.41 8.34
CA THR A 292 -4.89 11.87 8.20
C THR A 292 -4.95 12.53 9.58
N CYS A 293 -4.85 13.86 9.64
CA CYS A 293 -4.88 14.62 10.88
C CYS A 293 -6.31 15.10 11.18
N SER A 294 -6.87 14.75 12.32
CA SER A 294 -8.22 15.18 12.74
C SER A 294 -8.35 16.69 12.87
N ALA A 295 -7.27 17.38 13.22
CA ALA A 295 -7.25 18.85 13.38
C ALA A 295 -7.61 19.60 12.10
N LEU A 296 -7.54 18.99 10.93
CA LEU A 296 -7.88 19.58 9.63
C LEU A 296 -9.27 19.17 9.14
N ASP A 297 -10.02 18.42 9.91
CA ASP A 297 -11.37 17.97 9.59
C ASP A 297 -12.38 18.58 10.56
N GLY A 298 -13.26 19.42 10.05
CA GLY A 298 -14.33 20.04 10.85
C GLY A 298 -15.36 19.03 11.39
N ASN A 299 -15.37 17.81 10.87
CA ASN A 299 -16.12 16.66 11.37
C ASN A 299 -15.18 15.43 11.36
N PRO A 300 -14.39 15.20 12.42
CA PRO A 300 -13.33 14.22 12.44
C PRO A 300 -13.82 12.83 12.07
N HIS A 301 -13.19 12.24 11.08
CA HIS A 301 -13.44 10.87 10.67
C HIS A 301 -12.66 9.90 11.59
N ALA A 302 -13.26 8.77 11.94
CA ALA A 302 -12.61 7.80 12.84
C ALA A 302 -11.24 7.27 12.33
N ARG A 303 -11.00 7.36 11.01
CA ARG A 303 -9.69 7.02 10.39
C ARG A 303 -8.61 8.08 10.59
N SER A 304 -8.98 9.33 10.87
CA SER A 304 -8.03 10.40 11.18
C SER A 304 -7.50 10.27 12.61
N LYS A 305 -6.30 10.77 12.87
CA LYS A 305 -5.68 10.76 14.20
C LYS A 305 -5.69 12.15 14.81
N PRO A 306 -6.14 12.30 16.08
CA PRO A 306 -6.00 13.55 16.81
C PRO A 306 -4.53 13.78 17.21
N ASP A 307 -4.18 15.03 17.46
CA ASP A 307 -2.80 15.45 17.76
C ASP A 307 -2.19 14.72 18.96
N GLU A 308 -2.99 14.33 19.93
CA GLU A 308 -2.53 13.51 21.07
C GLU A 308 -2.01 12.14 20.62
N VAL A 309 -2.74 11.48 19.71
CA VAL A 309 -2.34 10.18 19.14
C VAL A 309 -1.12 10.35 18.25
N ILE A 310 -1.11 11.40 17.41
CA ILE A 310 0.05 11.72 16.55
C ILE A 310 1.29 11.91 17.41
N ARG A 311 1.20 12.68 18.50
CA ARG A 311 2.31 12.91 19.43
C ARG A 311 2.83 11.61 20.04
N ALA A 312 1.94 10.76 20.56
CA ALA A 312 2.36 9.49 21.16
C ALA A 312 3.08 8.57 20.15
N ILE A 313 2.63 8.54 18.90
CA ILE A 313 3.30 7.81 17.82
C ILE A 313 4.68 8.43 17.52
N CYS A 314 4.77 9.75 17.42
CA CYS A 314 6.05 10.45 17.21
C CYS A 314 7.02 10.21 18.36
N ASP A 315 6.56 10.30 19.63
CA ASP A 315 7.37 10.08 20.83
C ASP A 315 7.91 8.64 20.92
N SER A 316 7.23 7.65 20.29
CA SER A 316 7.74 6.29 20.14
C SER A 316 8.89 6.17 19.12
N GLY A 317 9.27 7.25 18.44
CA GLY A 317 10.18 7.24 17.29
C GLY A 317 9.50 6.92 15.96
N GLY A 318 8.18 6.82 15.94
CA GLY A 318 7.39 6.44 14.77
C GLY A 318 7.13 7.55 13.76
N LEU A 319 6.17 7.31 12.88
CA LEU A 319 5.76 8.25 11.83
C LEU A 319 4.26 8.17 11.51
N ILE A 320 3.78 9.23 10.89
CA ILE A 320 2.44 9.39 10.36
C ILE A 320 2.52 9.42 8.83
N GLY A 321 2.02 8.38 8.17
CA GLY A 321 1.86 8.33 6.72
C GLY A 321 0.56 9.01 6.31
N ILE A 322 0.61 10.04 5.49
CA ILE A 322 -0.61 10.72 5.01
C ILE A 322 -1.15 9.98 3.79
N CYS A 323 -2.42 9.56 3.85
CA CYS A 323 -3.05 8.79 2.77
C CYS A 323 -3.51 9.68 1.60
N CYS A 324 -3.71 9.05 0.44
CA CYS A 324 -4.16 9.70 -0.80
C CYS A 324 -5.62 9.36 -1.14
N ILE A 325 -6.44 9.06 -0.12
CA ILE A 325 -7.87 8.80 -0.31
C ILE A 325 -8.65 10.09 -0.06
N PRO A 326 -9.32 10.67 -1.08
CA PRO A 326 -10.03 11.95 -0.96
C PRO A 326 -11.02 12.00 0.20
N HIS A 327 -11.73 10.91 0.41
CA HIS A 327 -12.68 10.74 1.49
C HIS A 327 -12.05 10.89 2.90
N PHE A 328 -10.80 10.49 3.09
CA PHE A 328 -10.09 10.65 4.35
C PHE A 328 -9.35 11.99 4.45
N LEU A 329 -8.88 12.52 3.32
CA LEU A 329 -8.25 13.85 3.28
C LEU A 329 -9.23 14.95 3.67
N ARG A 330 -10.53 14.79 3.39
CA ARG A 330 -11.56 15.81 3.63
C ARG A 330 -11.30 17.13 2.89
N GLY A 331 -11.98 18.20 3.27
CA GLY A 331 -11.81 19.49 2.65
C GLY A 331 -11.90 19.41 1.12
N ASP A 332 -10.88 19.91 0.42
CA ASP A 332 -10.79 19.80 -1.04
C ASP A 332 -10.53 18.37 -1.53
N GLY A 333 -10.10 17.44 -0.67
CA GLY A 333 -9.87 16.02 -0.97
C GLY A 333 -8.82 15.74 -2.05
N ASP A 334 -8.03 16.73 -2.43
CA ASP A 334 -7.07 16.69 -3.53
C ASP A 334 -5.60 16.80 -3.05
N ILE A 335 -4.68 16.92 -3.99
CA ILE A 335 -3.25 17.04 -3.71
C ILE A 335 -2.89 18.23 -2.80
N ARG A 336 -3.66 19.32 -2.82
CA ARG A 336 -3.43 20.47 -1.94
C ARG A 336 -3.77 20.12 -0.50
N MET A 337 -4.82 19.31 -0.29
CA MET A 337 -5.19 18.84 1.03
C MET A 337 -4.18 17.83 1.57
N LEU A 338 -3.62 16.96 0.71
CA LEU A 338 -2.48 16.10 1.06
C LEU A 338 -1.31 16.94 1.62
N MET A 339 -0.95 18.03 0.92
CA MET A 339 0.12 18.93 1.36
C MET A 339 -0.22 19.60 2.70
N ARG A 340 -1.47 19.97 2.96
CA ARG A 340 -1.89 20.57 4.24
C ARG A 340 -1.76 19.57 5.41
N HIS A 341 -2.11 18.31 5.21
CA HIS A 341 -1.92 17.28 6.24
C HIS A 341 -0.43 17.06 6.55
N ILE A 342 0.43 17.01 5.52
CA ILE A 342 1.88 16.90 5.71
C ILE A 342 2.40 18.12 6.47
N ASP A 343 1.99 19.32 6.09
CA ASP A 343 2.40 20.58 6.72
C ASP A 343 1.98 20.63 8.22
N HIS A 344 0.79 20.15 8.54
CA HIS A 344 0.33 20.03 9.93
C HIS A 344 1.26 19.16 10.78
N VAL A 345 1.66 17.99 10.28
CA VAL A 345 2.58 17.10 11.00
C VAL A 345 3.96 17.74 11.11
N VAL A 346 4.49 18.30 10.01
CA VAL A 346 5.82 18.94 10.04
C VAL A 346 5.90 20.09 11.04
N LYS A 347 4.88 20.96 11.08
CA LYS A 347 4.86 22.14 11.96
C LYS A 347 4.72 21.82 13.43
N ASN A 348 3.94 20.77 13.76
CA ASN A 348 3.60 20.48 15.15
C ASN A 348 4.44 19.35 15.77
N PHE A 349 5.05 18.48 14.94
CA PHE A 349 5.73 17.26 15.39
C PHE A 349 7.11 17.05 14.74
N GLY A 350 7.43 17.76 13.66
CA GLY A 350 8.72 17.66 12.99
C GLY A 350 8.66 16.87 11.66
N ALA A 351 9.56 17.23 10.74
CA ALA A 351 9.64 16.61 9.43
C ALA A 351 10.14 15.15 9.47
N GLU A 352 10.73 14.72 10.57
CA GLU A 352 11.19 13.34 10.83
C GLU A 352 10.05 12.36 11.17
N HIS A 353 8.83 12.87 11.39
CA HIS A 353 7.68 12.07 11.82
C HIS A 353 6.56 11.98 10.77
N VAL A 354 6.80 12.40 9.54
CA VAL A 354 5.79 12.31 8.48
C VAL A 354 6.30 11.55 7.26
N ALA A 355 5.41 10.81 6.62
CA ALA A 355 5.60 10.11 5.36
C ALA A 355 4.34 10.23 4.49
N ILE A 356 4.36 9.66 3.30
CA ILE A 356 3.19 9.48 2.46
C ILE A 356 2.92 7.97 2.36
N GLY A 357 1.73 7.56 2.78
CA GLY A 357 1.24 6.19 2.64
C GLY A 357 -0.03 6.21 1.82
N THR A 358 0.11 6.01 0.52
CA THR A 358 -0.93 6.39 -0.43
C THR A 358 -2.24 5.67 -0.26
N ASP A 359 -2.21 4.40 0.13
CA ASP A 359 -3.37 3.49 0.20
C ASP A 359 -4.12 3.37 -1.14
N VAL A 360 -3.44 3.68 -2.24
CA VAL A 360 -3.98 3.57 -3.59
C VAL A 360 -3.08 2.75 -4.49
N ALA A 361 -3.67 2.18 -5.56
CA ALA A 361 -2.97 1.46 -6.61
C ALA A 361 -3.16 2.15 -7.96
N TYR A 362 -2.19 2.03 -8.84
CA TYR A 362 -2.44 2.15 -10.26
C TYR A 362 -3.19 0.91 -10.74
N SER A 363 -4.27 1.08 -11.47
CA SER A 363 -4.98 -0.01 -12.16
C SER A 363 -4.83 0.18 -13.66
N ALA A 364 -4.56 -0.92 -14.39
CA ALA A 364 -4.38 -0.88 -15.84
C ALA A 364 -5.56 -0.22 -16.55
N GLN A 365 -5.30 0.50 -17.65
CA GLN A 365 -6.26 1.35 -18.37
C GLN A 365 -7.50 0.59 -18.80
N ASN A 366 -7.34 -0.67 -19.23
CA ASN A 366 -8.44 -1.52 -19.66
C ASN A 366 -9.22 -2.19 -18.52
N SER A 367 -8.85 -1.97 -17.25
CA SER A 367 -9.51 -2.59 -16.10
C SER A 367 -11.02 -2.34 -16.06
N GLY A 368 -11.46 -1.13 -16.43
CA GLY A 368 -12.88 -0.79 -16.50
C GLY A 368 -13.64 -1.57 -17.57
N GLU A 369 -13.01 -1.76 -18.74
CA GLU A 369 -13.58 -2.53 -19.85
C GLU A 369 -13.68 -4.01 -19.49
N GLU A 370 -12.61 -4.60 -18.97
CA GLU A 370 -12.57 -5.99 -18.54
C GLU A 370 -13.61 -6.29 -17.44
N ASN A 371 -13.77 -5.39 -16.48
CA ASN A 371 -14.78 -5.56 -15.44
C ASN A 371 -16.21 -5.50 -15.98
N ARG A 372 -16.49 -4.75 -17.06
CA ARG A 372 -17.84 -4.72 -17.68
C ARG A 372 -18.23 -6.02 -18.38
N LYS A 373 -17.27 -6.85 -18.77
CA LYS A 373 -17.53 -8.18 -19.36
C LYS A 373 -18.09 -9.17 -18.35
N VAL A 374 -17.86 -8.94 -17.05
CA VAL A 374 -18.27 -9.86 -16.01
C VAL A 374 -19.72 -9.60 -15.60
N PRO A 375 -20.59 -10.63 -15.66
CA PRO A 375 -21.99 -10.49 -15.24
C PRO A 375 -22.09 -10.01 -13.77
N SER A 376 -23.02 -9.08 -13.53
CA SER A 376 -23.29 -8.62 -12.17
C SER A 376 -24.06 -9.69 -11.38
N VAL A 377 -23.44 -10.20 -10.34
CA VAL A 377 -24.13 -11.08 -9.39
C VAL A 377 -24.86 -10.21 -8.36
N ARG A 378 -26.19 -10.18 -8.41
CA ARG A 378 -27.01 -9.40 -7.47
C ARG A 378 -26.91 -9.99 -6.06
N ARG A 379 -26.20 -9.30 -5.18
CA ARG A 379 -26.10 -9.69 -3.77
C ARG A 379 -27.41 -9.34 -3.05
N LYS A 380 -28.04 -10.33 -2.44
CA LYS A 380 -29.29 -10.17 -1.68
C LYS A 380 -29.08 -9.92 -0.19
N ARG A 381 -27.83 -10.05 0.30
CA ARG A 381 -27.50 -9.91 1.72
C ARG A 381 -26.74 -8.62 1.97
N VAL A 382 -26.95 -8.06 3.17
CA VAL A 382 -26.24 -6.88 3.66
C VAL A 382 -24.76 -7.23 3.86
N GLU A 383 -23.87 -6.44 3.30
CA GLU A 383 -22.44 -6.63 3.47
C GLU A 383 -21.96 -6.04 4.81
N PHE A 384 -20.94 -6.65 5.42
CA PHE A 384 -20.38 -6.19 6.69
C PHE A 384 -19.94 -4.73 6.67
N ARG A 385 -19.41 -4.23 5.56
CA ARG A 385 -19.02 -2.82 5.44
C ARG A 385 -20.16 -1.83 5.58
N SER A 386 -21.43 -2.25 5.42
CA SER A 386 -22.60 -1.39 5.66
C SER A 386 -22.83 -1.11 7.15
N LEU A 387 -22.14 -1.82 8.03
CA LEU A 387 -22.13 -1.55 9.47
C LEU A 387 -21.15 -0.44 9.85
N TRP A 388 -20.32 0.01 8.93
CA TRP A 388 -19.44 1.15 9.16
C TRP A 388 -20.24 2.46 9.12
N PRO A 389 -19.82 3.47 9.87
CA PRO A 389 -20.49 4.75 9.87
C PRO A 389 -20.69 5.29 8.45
N ALA A 390 -21.90 5.71 8.14
CA ALA A 390 -22.18 6.35 6.87
C ALA A 390 -21.41 7.69 6.79
N ASP A 391 -20.90 7.99 5.61
CA ASP A 391 -20.19 9.22 5.36
C ASP A 391 -20.81 9.96 4.17
N SER A 392 -21.01 11.25 4.33
CA SER A 392 -21.62 12.13 3.32
C SER A 392 -20.60 12.77 2.37
N PHE A 393 -19.30 12.56 2.59
CA PHE A 393 -18.26 13.15 1.74
C PHE A 393 -18.34 12.60 0.31
N ARG A 394 -18.41 13.50 -0.67
CA ARG A 394 -18.50 13.15 -2.08
C ARG A 394 -17.14 13.30 -2.76
N THR A 395 -16.57 12.18 -3.15
CA THR A 395 -15.34 12.14 -3.95
C THR A 395 -15.65 12.47 -5.41
N THR A 396 -14.86 13.37 -6.01
CA THR A 396 -14.92 13.70 -7.43
C THR A 396 -13.76 13.05 -8.21
N ALA A 397 -13.89 13.00 -9.54
CA ALA A 397 -12.81 12.52 -10.40
C ALA A 397 -11.53 13.35 -10.26
N THR A 398 -11.66 14.69 -10.19
CA THR A 398 -10.53 15.61 -9.99
C THR A 398 -9.76 15.31 -8.71
N MET A 399 -10.46 15.06 -7.61
CA MET A 399 -9.82 14.67 -6.35
C MET A 399 -8.99 13.40 -6.54
N THR A 400 -9.60 12.33 -7.02
CA THR A 400 -8.95 11.03 -7.21
C THR A 400 -7.78 11.10 -8.19
N GLN A 401 -7.95 11.81 -9.30
CA GLN A 401 -6.91 11.97 -10.31
C GLN A 401 -5.70 12.74 -9.76
N SER A 402 -5.92 13.77 -8.95
CA SER A 402 -4.83 14.61 -8.43
C SER A 402 -3.92 13.85 -7.46
N VAL A 403 -4.47 12.91 -6.68
CA VAL A 403 -3.73 12.08 -5.72
C VAL A 403 -3.48 10.66 -6.24
N ALA A 404 -3.58 10.44 -7.56
CA ALA A 404 -3.29 9.16 -8.17
C ALA A 404 -1.86 8.69 -7.85
N TRP A 405 -1.67 7.38 -7.69
CA TRP A 405 -0.37 6.80 -7.35
C TRP A 405 0.76 7.21 -8.29
N THR A 406 0.48 7.35 -9.57
CA THR A 406 1.46 7.83 -10.55
C THR A 406 1.83 9.30 -10.42
N ASN A 407 1.18 10.05 -9.54
CA ASN A 407 1.49 11.46 -9.25
C ASN A 407 2.54 11.65 -8.13
N TRP A 408 3.20 10.59 -7.67
CA TRP A 408 4.27 10.69 -6.68
C TRP A 408 5.31 11.79 -6.97
N PRO A 409 5.78 12.00 -8.22
CA PRO A 409 6.70 13.11 -8.51
C PRO A 409 6.08 14.48 -8.19
N LEU A 410 4.76 14.63 -8.38
CA LEU A 410 4.07 15.88 -8.09
C LEU A 410 3.82 16.09 -6.59
N PHE A 411 3.79 15.01 -5.79
CA PHE A 411 3.81 15.15 -4.33
C PHE A 411 5.13 15.79 -3.88
N THR A 412 6.26 15.38 -4.46
CA THR A 412 7.56 16.00 -4.21
C THR A 412 7.61 17.47 -4.67
N VAL A 413 7.00 17.79 -5.81
CA VAL A 413 6.85 19.18 -6.29
C VAL A 413 6.02 20.01 -5.29
N GLY A 414 4.92 19.45 -4.78
CA GLY A 414 4.09 20.10 -3.76
C GLY A 414 4.90 20.43 -2.48
N LEU A 415 5.79 19.54 -2.04
CA LEU A 415 6.68 19.79 -0.91
C LEU A 415 7.68 20.93 -1.19
N VAL A 416 8.19 21.01 -2.42
CA VAL A 416 9.04 22.14 -2.85
C VAL A 416 8.28 23.46 -2.75
N GLN A 417 7.00 23.50 -3.17
CA GLN A 417 6.15 24.69 -3.09
C GLN A 417 5.85 25.11 -1.65
N GLN A 418 5.79 24.16 -0.70
CA GLN A 418 5.67 24.43 0.73
C GLN A 418 6.93 25.04 1.34
N GLY A 419 8.01 25.15 0.56
CA GLY A 419 9.27 25.76 1.01
C GLY A 419 10.16 24.85 1.84
N TYR A 420 9.92 23.55 1.88
CA TYR A 420 10.78 22.61 2.60
C TYR A 420 12.18 22.53 1.97
N ARG A 421 13.19 22.33 2.86
CA ARG A 421 14.57 22.08 2.43
C ARG A 421 14.70 20.67 1.82
N ASP A 422 15.72 20.48 1.02
CA ASP A 422 15.95 19.20 0.32
C ASP A 422 16.09 18.02 1.30
N ASP A 423 16.73 18.22 2.46
CA ASP A 423 16.86 17.20 3.49
C ASP A 423 15.49 16.80 4.11
N GLN A 424 14.62 17.78 4.35
CA GLN A 424 13.26 17.53 4.84
C GLN A 424 12.41 16.79 3.79
N ILE A 425 12.49 17.21 2.52
CA ILE A 425 11.78 16.54 1.43
C ILE A 425 12.22 15.08 1.32
N ARG A 426 13.54 14.80 1.33
CA ARG A 426 14.08 13.44 1.28
C ARG A 426 13.60 12.58 2.47
N LYS A 427 13.48 13.16 3.67
CA LYS A 427 12.91 12.47 4.83
C LYS A 427 11.45 12.10 4.58
N ILE A 428 10.63 13.05 4.15
CA ILE A 428 9.18 12.88 3.96
C ILE A 428 8.86 11.83 2.89
N ILE A 429 9.56 11.85 1.75
CA ILE A 429 9.24 10.97 0.63
C ILE A 429 9.79 9.55 0.77
N GLY A 430 10.59 9.26 1.81
CA GLY A 430 11.08 7.88 2.02
C GLY A 430 12.04 7.71 3.19
N GLY A 431 12.87 8.72 3.50
CA GLY A 431 13.92 8.62 4.52
C GLY A 431 13.39 8.26 5.92
N ASN A 432 12.23 8.79 6.30
CA ASN A 432 11.61 8.46 7.59
C ASN A 432 11.13 7.00 7.64
N VAL A 433 10.60 6.47 6.54
CA VAL A 433 10.20 5.06 6.46
C VAL A 433 11.43 4.17 6.56
N MET A 434 12.51 4.51 5.85
CA MET A 434 13.80 3.80 5.94
C MET A 434 14.33 3.78 7.37
N ARG A 435 14.30 4.91 8.07
CA ARG A 435 14.72 5.02 9.47
C ARG A 435 13.93 4.06 10.37
N VAL A 436 12.60 4.09 10.29
CA VAL A 436 11.76 3.20 11.09
C VAL A 436 12.05 1.73 10.79
N CYS A 437 12.26 1.38 9.51
CA CYS A 437 12.65 0.01 9.13
C CYS A 437 14.00 -0.39 9.74
N GLN A 438 15.00 0.49 9.72
CA GLN A 438 16.34 0.25 10.30
C GLN A 438 16.29 0.10 11.82
N GLU A 439 15.51 0.94 12.51
CA GLU A 439 15.36 0.90 13.98
C GLU A 439 14.59 -0.33 14.47
N THR A 440 13.70 -0.89 13.63
CA THR A 440 12.83 -2.01 14.02
C THR A 440 13.41 -3.36 13.64
N LEU A 441 14.00 -3.48 12.44
CA LEU A 441 14.51 -4.76 11.94
C LEU A 441 15.67 -5.25 12.80
N ARG A 442 15.55 -6.50 13.26
CA ARG A 442 16.60 -7.24 13.98
C ARG A 442 16.93 -8.50 13.17
N VAL A 443 18.06 -8.51 12.53
CA VAL A 443 18.64 -9.67 11.85
C VAL A 443 20.00 -9.97 12.48
#